data_ae2d2060f239aa4dcffb1c9a71c98daf
#
_entry.id   ae2d2060f239aa4dcffb1c9a71c98daf
#
_cell.length_a   1.000
_cell.length_b   1.000
_cell.length_c   1.000
_cell.angle_alpha   90.00
_cell.angle_beta   90.00
_cell.angle_gamma   90.00
#
_symmetry.space_group_name_H-M   'P 1'
#
loop_
_entity.id
_entity.type
_entity.pdbx_description
1 polymer ?
#
loop_
_entity_poly.entity_id
_entity_poly.type
_entity_poly.pdbx_seq_one_letter_code
_entity_poly.pdbx_strand_id
1 'polypeptide(L)'
;MHNLLERAIELATHRGAQYADARIVENQTESLLMRDGIMEVLDSSEDHGFGVRVLLDGGWGFASSHVVQPAEIERVTEQAIRIARTSARVPGGKVDLGPPVASRGNYVTPIQIDPFSVPLDQKIAVLAAADAGMARAIGVRVRESNLVFIKEKRWFVNSDGARTEQTIIETGGGMVATAVGEGEVQTRSYPTSFGRQQLTAGWEAVEQWDLPGNAERIGNESAALLTAERCPAGTSDLILSGDQVALQVHESCGHPIELDRVFGTEAAYAGTSFLTTEKLGTFRYGSEQVNLTADSVRPSGLGTFGWDDEGVPAQSTPIVREGLFIGYLMSREMATRIGLNSNGCMRASGWNRIPLIRMTNVSLEPGGWSLQDLIADTEQGIYMETNRSWSIDDRRYNFQFGTEIGYEIKNGKLGR
;
A
#
# COMPACT_ATOMS: atom_id res chain seq x y z
N MET A 1 -24.56 6.91 11.53
CA MET A 1 -24.21 6.27 10.26
C MET A 1 -24.65 4.81 10.21
N HIS A 2 -24.33 3.96 11.20
CA HIS A 2 -24.72 2.53 11.16
C HIS A 2 -26.20 2.27 10.90
N ASN A 3 -27.12 2.98 11.58
CA ASN A 3 -28.56 2.78 11.36
C ASN A 3 -29.00 3.03 9.90
N LEU A 4 -28.29 3.89 9.17
CA LEU A 4 -28.55 4.09 7.74
C LEU A 4 -28.09 2.88 6.91
N LEU A 5 -26.94 2.31 7.25
CA LEU A 5 -26.43 1.11 6.57
C LEU A 5 -27.26 -0.14 6.88
N GLU A 6 -27.73 -0.27 8.13
CA GLU A 6 -28.61 -1.38 8.55
C GLU A 6 -29.91 -1.44 7.71
N ARG A 7 -30.48 -0.27 7.31
CA ARG A 7 -31.61 -0.23 6.37
C ARG A 7 -31.29 -0.86 5.01
N ALA A 8 -30.06 -0.66 4.50
CA ALA A 8 -29.65 -1.29 3.25
C ALA A 8 -29.61 -2.82 3.38
N ILE A 9 -29.07 -3.31 4.51
CA ILE A 9 -28.99 -4.74 4.81
C ILE A 9 -30.39 -5.36 4.98
N GLU A 10 -31.26 -4.73 5.75
CA GLU A 10 -32.64 -5.14 5.94
C GLU A 10 -33.39 -5.24 4.59
N LEU A 11 -33.31 -4.20 3.76
CA LEU A 11 -33.93 -4.18 2.44
C LEU A 11 -33.39 -5.30 1.54
N ALA A 12 -32.07 -5.47 1.46
CA ALA A 12 -31.44 -6.51 0.65
C ALA A 12 -31.88 -7.91 1.11
N THR A 13 -31.89 -8.16 2.43
CA THR A 13 -32.33 -9.43 3.03
C THR A 13 -33.81 -9.69 2.72
N HIS A 14 -34.69 -8.70 2.88
CA HIS A 14 -36.12 -8.84 2.52
C HIS A 14 -36.35 -9.10 1.03
N ARG A 15 -35.44 -8.70 0.17
CA ARG A 15 -35.45 -8.97 -1.28
C ARG A 15 -34.82 -10.31 -1.66
N GLY A 16 -34.40 -11.12 -0.67
CA GLY A 16 -33.86 -12.46 -0.83
C GLY A 16 -32.35 -12.53 -1.06
N ALA A 17 -31.60 -11.50 -0.71
CA ALA A 17 -30.14 -11.56 -0.79
C ALA A 17 -29.57 -12.65 0.12
N GLN A 18 -28.63 -13.42 -0.40
CA GLN A 18 -27.88 -14.43 0.34
C GLN A 18 -26.86 -13.78 1.27
N TYR A 19 -26.32 -12.64 0.84
CA TYR A 19 -25.41 -11.79 1.60
C TYR A 19 -25.54 -10.34 1.12
N ALA A 20 -25.36 -9.43 2.02
CA ALA A 20 -25.22 -8.01 1.72
C ALA A 20 -24.23 -7.36 2.66
N ASP A 21 -23.48 -6.40 2.17
CA ASP A 21 -22.70 -5.47 2.97
C ASP A 21 -22.87 -4.03 2.49
N ALA A 22 -22.64 -3.11 3.39
CA ALA A 22 -22.70 -1.69 3.10
C ALA A 22 -21.66 -0.92 3.92
N ARG A 23 -21.07 0.11 3.31
CA ARG A 23 -20.13 1.00 3.98
C ARG A 23 -20.42 2.46 3.65
N ILE A 24 -20.21 3.34 4.61
CA ILE A 24 -20.06 4.77 4.42
C ILE A 24 -18.59 5.10 4.62
N VAL A 25 -18.03 5.96 3.77
CA VAL A 25 -16.66 6.47 3.90
C VAL A 25 -16.68 7.98 3.84
N GLU A 26 -15.96 8.61 4.76
CA GLU A 26 -15.66 10.05 4.78
C GLU A 26 -14.13 10.18 4.72
N ASN A 27 -13.64 10.94 3.74
CA ASN A 27 -12.23 11.25 3.56
C ASN A 27 -11.98 12.73 3.72
N GLN A 28 -10.92 13.07 4.45
CA GLN A 28 -10.33 14.41 4.49
C GLN A 28 -8.88 14.28 4.04
N THR A 29 -8.48 15.08 3.06
CA THR A 29 -7.10 15.08 2.54
C THR A 29 -6.54 16.50 2.58
N GLU A 30 -5.28 16.62 2.97
CA GLU A 30 -4.50 17.85 2.86
C GLU A 30 -3.18 17.53 2.15
N SER A 31 -2.84 18.31 1.12
CA SER A 31 -1.65 18.10 0.28
C SER A 31 -0.88 19.40 0.12
N LEU A 32 0.43 19.34 0.37
CA LEU A 32 1.37 20.45 0.19
C LEU A 32 2.51 20.00 -0.71
N LEU A 33 2.86 20.81 -1.69
CA LEU A 33 4.05 20.63 -2.53
C LEU A 33 4.76 21.97 -2.68
N MET A 34 6.03 21.98 -2.34
CA MET A 34 6.93 23.10 -2.60
C MET A 34 7.94 22.68 -3.65
N ARG A 35 8.14 23.54 -4.66
CA ARG A 35 9.18 23.40 -5.67
C ARG A 35 9.99 24.67 -5.78
N ASP A 36 11.31 24.54 -5.69
CA ASP A 36 12.26 25.66 -5.80
C ASP A 36 11.91 26.87 -4.93
N GLY A 37 11.47 26.60 -3.69
CA GLY A 37 11.05 27.60 -2.72
C GLY A 37 9.66 28.20 -2.94
N ILE A 38 8.90 27.72 -3.93
CA ILE A 38 7.54 28.19 -4.23
C ILE A 38 6.53 27.11 -3.89
N MET A 39 5.49 27.48 -3.15
CA MET A 39 4.34 26.58 -2.92
C MET A 39 3.56 26.40 -4.22
N GLU A 40 3.62 25.22 -4.83
CA GLU A 40 2.87 24.88 -6.04
C GLU A 40 1.50 24.26 -5.74
N VAL A 41 1.42 23.47 -4.66
CA VAL A 41 0.16 22.85 -4.23
C VAL A 41 -0.08 23.17 -2.76
N LEU A 42 -1.26 23.65 -2.48
CA LEU A 42 -1.85 23.78 -1.17
C LEU A 42 -3.33 23.44 -1.33
N ASP A 43 -3.67 22.19 -1.09
CA ASP A 43 -5.01 21.67 -1.29
C ASP A 43 -5.55 21.07 0.01
N SER A 44 -6.83 21.29 0.25
CA SER A 44 -7.60 20.64 1.31
C SER A 44 -8.94 20.24 0.73
N SER A 45 -9.23 18.95 0.76
CA SER A 45 -10.45 18.40 0.17
C SER A 45 -11.13 17.41 1.09
N GLU A 46 -12.46 17.33 0.94
CA GLU A 46 -13.30 16.35 1.62
C GLU A 46 -14.13 15.60 0.59
N ASP A 47 -14.24 14.29 0.77
CA ASP A 47 -15.09 13.42 -0.04
C ASP A 47 -15.86 12.47 0.87
N HIS A 48 -17.11 12.16 0.53
CA HIS A 48 -17.92 11.22 1.26
C HIS A 48 -18.92 10.51 0.36
N GLY A 49 -19.32 9.33 0.79
CA GLY A 49 -20.35 8.55 0.12
C GLY A 49 -20.52 7.19 0.73
N PHE A 50 -21.35 6.38 0.08
CA PHE A 50 -21.58 5.02 0.51
C PHE A 50 -21.64 4.05 -0.66
N GLY A 51 -21.35 2.77 -0.39
CA GLY A 51 -21.51 1.67 -1.31
C GLY A 51 -22.27 0.53 -0.67
N VAL A 52 -23.08 -0.15 -1.49
CA VAL A 52 -23.83 -1.35 -1.11
C VAL A 52 -23.49 -2.48 -2.06
N ARG A 53 -23.08 -3.63 -1.52
CA ARG A 53 -22.78 -4.85 -2.26
C ARG A 53 -23.80 -5.94 -1.87
N VAL A 54 -24.34 -6.64 -2.87
CA VAL A 54 -25.38 -7.66 -2.69
C VAL A 54 -25.00 -8.92 -3.45
N LEU A 55 -25.13 -10.06 -2.80
CA LEU A 55 -25.06 -11.39 -3.42
C LEU A 55 -26.48 -11.98 -3.51
N LEU A 56 -26.94 -12.26 -4.72
CA LEU A 56 -28.27 -12.82 -4.97
C LEU A 56 -28.19 -13.85 -6.11
N ASP A 57 -28.69 -15.07 -5.86
CA ASP A 57 -28.68 -16.17 -6.82
C ASP A 57 -27.28 -16.47 -7.42
N GLY A 58 -26.22 -16.24 -6.63
CA GLY A 58 -24.83 -16.43 -7.05
C GLY A 58 -24.26 -15.26 -7.88
N GLY A 59 -25.03 -14.19 -8.11
CA GLY A 59 -24.57 -12.98 -8.79
C GLY A 59 -24.26 -11.85 -7.81
N TRP A 60 -23.13 -11.17 -8.01
CA TRP A 60 -22.78 -9.96 -7.28
C TRP A 60 -23.39 -8.73 -7.94
N GLY A 61 -23.87 -7.80 -7.13
CA GLY A 61 -24.27 -6.48 -7.53
C GLY A 61 -23.68 -5.42 -6.60
N PHE A 62 -23.27 -4.30 -7.17
CA PHE A 62 -22.74 -3.15 -6.44
C PHE A 62 -23.35 -1.87 -6.97
N ALA A 63 -23.71 -0.97 -6.08
CA ALA A 63 -24.08 0.40 -6.40
C ALA A 63 -23.66 1.36 -5.29
N SER A 64 -23.50 2.63 -5.61
CA SER A 64 -22.96 3.64 -4.69
C SER A 64 -23.54 5.02 -4.97
N SER A 65 -23.46 5.92 -3.99
CA SER A 65 -23.82 7.33 -4.12
C SER A 65 -23.07 8.19 -3.10
N HIS A 66 -22.84 9.46 -3.44
CA HIS A 66 -22.32 10.46 -2.53
C HIS A 66 -23.42 11.09 -1.62
N VAL A 67 -24.68 10.84 -1.89
CA VAL A 67 -25.80 11.39 -1.13
C VAL A 67 -26.19 10.44 0.00
N VAL A 68 -25.67 10.67 1.21
CA VAL A 68 -25.88 9.82 2.39
C VAL A 68 -27.20 10.19 3.09
N GLN A 69 -28.32 9.72 2.51
CA GLN A 69 -29.68 9.96 3.02
C GLN A 69 -30.55 8.68 2.92
N PRO A 70 -31.57 8.52 3.79
CA PRO A 70 -32.36 7.27 3.83
C PRO A 70 -32.98 6.86 2.49
N ALA A 71 -33.60 7.79 1.78
CA ALA A 71 -34.24 7.50 0.49
C ALA A 71 -33.23 7.10 -0.59
N GLU A 72 -32.04 7.71 -0.58
CA GLU A 72 -30.99 7.39 -1.54
C GLU A 72 -30.34 6.02 -1.23
N ILE A 73 -30.19 5.69 0.04
CA ILE A 73 -29.71 4.35 0.46
C ILE A 73 -30.65 3.26 -0.05
N GLU A 74 -31.96 3.45 0.10
CA GLU A 74 -32.96 2.51 -0.43
C GLU A 74 -32.87 2.39 -1.97
N ARG A 75 -32.81 3.52 -2.68
CA ARG A 75 -32.68 3.56 -4.14
C ARG A 75 -31.43 2.84 -4.64
N VAL A 76 -30.28 3.09 -4.00
CA VAL A 76 -28.98 2.47 -4.33
C VAL A 76 -29.00 0.98 -4.02
N THR A 77 -29.59 0.59 -2.89
CA THR A 77 -29.75 -0.82 -2.53
C THR A 77 -30.59 -1.59 -3.56
N GLU A 78 -31.73 -1.03 -3.98
CA GLU A 78 -32.54 -1.61 -5.05
C GLU A 78 -31.78 -1.69 -6.38
N GLN A 79 -30.90 -0.74 -6.66
CA GLN A 79 -30.03 -0.77 -7.84
C GLN A 79 -29.01 -1.93 -7.74
N ALA A 80 -28.34 -2.10 -6.60
CA ALA A 80 -27.41 -3.20 -6.36
C ALA A 80 -28.10 -4.56 -6.51
N ILE A 81 -29.33 -4.71 -5.98
CA ILE A 81 -30.16 -5.92 -6.13
C ILE A 81 -30.47 -6.22 -7.61
N ARG A 82 -30.86 -5.19 -8.40
CA ARG A 82 -31.11 -5.36 -9.83
C ARG A 82 -29.85 -5.83 -10.59
N ILE A 83 -28.71 -5.25 -10.26
CA ILE A 83 -27.41 -5.64 -10.84
C ILE A 83 -27.11 -7.09 -10.46
N ALA A 84 -27.23 -7.48 -9.19
CA ALA A 84 -27.01 -8.85 -8.72
C ALA A 84 -27.87 -9.87 -9.49
N ARG A 85 -29.17 -9.62 -9.62
CA ARG A 85 -30.08 -10.47 -10.41
C ARG A 85 -29.69 -10.59 -11.88
N THR A 86 -29.13 -9.55 -12.45
CA THR A 86 -28.68 -9.56 -13.85
C THR A 86 -27.37 -10.33 -13.98
N SER A 87 -26.43 -10.12 -13.07
CA SER A 87 -25.15 -10.85 -13.02
C SER A 87 -25.35 -12.34 -12.80
N ALA A 88 -26.35 -12.74 -12.00
CA ALA A 88 -26.69 -14.15 -11.76
C ALA A 88 -27.09 -14.91 -13.02
N ARG A 89 -27.44 -14.24 -14.12
CA ARG A 89 -27.76 -14.85 -15.40
C ARG A 89 -26.53 -15.28 -16.21
N VAL A 90 -25.37 -14.73 -15.85
CA VAL A 90 -24.11 -15.13 -16.49
C VAL A 90 -23.65 -16.44 -15.85
N PRO A 91 -23.34 -17.47 -16.66
CA PRO A 91 -22.84 -18.72 -16.10
C PRO A 91 -21.59 -18.46 -15.25
N GLY A 92 -21.67 -18.82 -13.98
CA GLY A 92 -20.60 -18.70 -12.99
C GLY A 92 -20.67 -19.84 -11.98
N GLY A 93 -19.61 -20.03 -11.21
CA GLY A 93 -19.62 -20.97 -10.11
C GLY A 93 -20.51 -20.50 -8.95
N LYS A 94 -20.88 -21.42 -8.06
CA LYS A 94 -21.55 -21.07 -6.80
C LYS A 94 -20.59 -20.23 -5.96
N VAL A 95 -21.04 -19.04 -5.54
CA VAL A 95 -20.31 -18.21 -4.58
C VAL A 95 -20.49 -18.79 -3.18
N ASP A 96 -19.38 -19.09 -2.52
CA ASP A 96 -19.32 -19.48 -1.12
C ASP A 96 -18.44 -18.49 -0.37
N LEU A 97 -18.97 -17.90 0.69
CA LEU A 97 -18.26 -16.91 1.51
C LEU A 97 -17.64 -17.52 2.79
N GLY A 98 -17.77 -18.84 2.95
CA GLY A 98 -17.31 -19.53 4.15
C GLY A 98 -18.08 -19.12 5.41
N PRO A 99 -17.48 -19.21 6.59
CA PRO A 99 -18.16 -18.92 7.85
C PRO A 99 -18.62 -17.47 7.93
N PRO A 100 -19.74 -17.19 8.63
CA PRO A 100 -20.23 -15.85 8.88
C PRO A 100 -19.19 -14.97 9.59
N VAL A 101 -19.12 -13.68 9.22
CA VAL A 101 -18.25 -12.68 9.83
C VAL A 101 -19.10 -11.64 10.54
N ALA A 102 -19.12 -11.68 11.86
CA ALA A 102 -19.95 -10.84 12.74
C ALA A 102 -19.10 -9.92 13.65
N SER A 103 -18.02 -9.37 13.12
CA SER A 103 -17.11 -8.50 13.85
C SER A 103 -17.77 -7.22 14.34
N ARG A 104 -17.43 -6.77 15.55
CA ARG A 104 -17.94 -5.54 16.15
C ARG A 104 -16.82 -4.79 16.84
N GLY A 105 -16.79 -3.47 16.69
CA GLY A 105 -15.83 -2.65 17.38
C GLY A 105 -15.55 -1.32 16.71
N ASN A 106 -14.60 -0.62 17.32
CA ASN A 106 -14.06 0.65 16.83
C ASN A 106 -12.54 0.54 16.79
N TYR A 107 -11.96 0.98 15.69
CA TYR A 107 -10.51 1.11 15.50
C TYR A 107 -10.16 2.56 15.20
N VAL A 108 -9.09 3.04 15.81
CA VAL A 108 -8.52 4.35 15.51
C VAL A 108 -7.00 4.17 15.39
N THR A 109 -6.42 4.70 14.32
CA THR A 109 -4.95 4.71 14.18
C THR A 109 -4.32 5.36 15.40
N PRO A 110 -3.41 4.68 16.11
CA PRO A 110 -2.66 5.30 17.19
C PRO A 110 -1.76 6.40 16.66
N ILE A 111 -1.97 7.63 17.12
CA ILE A 111 -1.16 8.80 16.77
C ILE A 111 -0.77 9.58 18.02
N GLN A 112 0.33 10.32 17.97
CA GLN A 112 0.74 11.23 19.04
C GLN A 112 0.18 12.64 18.79
N ILE A 113 0.26 13.12 17.56
CA ILE A 113 -0.16 14.47 17.14
C ILE A 113 -1.04 14.36 15.90
N ASP A 114 -2.31 14.83 16.00
CA ASP A 114 -3.20 14.88 14.83
C ASP A 114 -2.62 15.85 13.78
N PRO A 115 -2.24 15.39 12.57
CA PRO A 115 -1.62 16.22 11.56
C PRO A 115 -2.54 17.35 11.06
N PHE A 116 -3.86 17.17 11.16
CA PHE A 116 -4.84 18.21 10.82
C PHE A 116 -4.94 19.33 11.86
N SER A 117 -4.40 19.10 13.08
CA SER A 117 -4.32 20.13 14.12
C SER A 117 -3.05 20.99 14.04
N VAL A 118 -2.05 20.57 13.24
CA VAL A 118 -0.78 21.28 13.07
C VAL A 118 -1.00 22.54 12.22
N PRO A 119 -0.55 23.73 12.68
CA PRO A 119 -0.70 24.95 11.91
C PRO A 119 -0.03 24.90 10.54
N LEU A 120 -0.67 25.51 9.54
CA LEU A 120 -0.19 25.51 8.16
C LEU A 120 1.19 26.11 8.00
N ASP A 121 1.48 27.18 8.72
CA ASP A 121 2.78 27.84 8.73
C ASP A 121 3.91 26.92 9.20
N GLN A 122 3.65 26.05 10.19
CA GLN A 122 4.58 25.02 10.62
C GLN A 122 4.86 23.98 9.53
N LYS A 123 3.82 23.52 8.82
CA LYS A 123 3.94 22.60 7.69
C LYS A 123 4.78 23.19 6.56
N ILE A 124 4.49 24.45 6.20
CA ILE A 124 5.23 25.20 5.18
C ILE A 124 6.70 25.41 5.62
N ALA A 125 6.94 25.72 6.89
CA ALA A 125 8.31 25.92 7.40
C ALA A 125 9.19 24.67 7.25
N VAL A 126 8.65 23.47 7.46
CA VAL A 126 9.38 22.20 7.24
C VAL A 126 9.79 22.06 5.77
N LEU A 127 8.87 22.31 4.84
CA LEU A 127 9.14 22.22 3.40
C LEU A 127 10.15 23.27 2.95
N ALA A 128 10.01 24.51 3.41
CA ALA A 128 10.94 25.60 3.10
C ALA A 128 12.36 25.34 3.63
N ALA A 129 12.47 24.78 4.82
CA ALA A 129 13.77 24.42 5.39
C ALA A 129 14.44 23.26 4.62
N ALA A 130 13.66 22.27 4.16
CA ALA A 130 14.15 21.19 3.31
C ALA A 130 14.61 21.73 1.94
N ASP A 131 13.82 22.60 1.30
CA ASP A 131 14.22 23.27 0.05
C ASP A 131 15.53 24.05 0.20
N ALA A 132 15.62 24.88 1.24
CA ALA A 132 16.83 25.67 1.52
C ALA A 132 18.06 24.79 1.82
N GLY A 133 17.88 23.65 2.45
CA GLY A 133 18.93 22.65 2.67
C GLY A 133 19.46 22.06 1.36
N MET A 134 18.57 21.59 0.49
CA MET A 134 18.93 21.05 -0.84
C MET A 134 19.59 22.13 -1.73
N ALA A 135 19.19 23.39 -1.61
CA ALA A 135 19.73 24.50 -2.39
C ALA A 135 21.22 24.79 -2.13
N ARG A 136 21.78 24.33 -1.02
CA ARG A 136 23.20 24.51 -0.69
C ARG A 136 24.13 23.69 -1.57
N ALA A 137 23.63 22.58 -2.13
CA ALA A 137 24.43 21.70 -2.98
C ALA A 137 24.63 22.31 -4.37
N ILE A 138 25.89 22.48 -4.77
CA ILE A 138 26.25 23.02 -6.09
C ILE A 138 25.85 21.97 -7.16
N GLY A 139 25.10 22.41 -8.17
CA GLY A 139 24.62 21.54 -9.26
C GLY A 139 23.15 21.15 -9.14
N VAL A 140 22.54 21.23 -7.96
CA VAL A 140 21.10 21.05 -7.79
C VAL A 140 20.33 22.17 -8.50
N ARG A 141 19.37 21.81 -9.34
CA ARG A 141 18.59 22.74 -10.16
C ARG A 141 17.09 22.68 -9.88
N VAL A 142 16.58 21.51 -9.47
CA VAL A 142 15.17 21.34 -9.09
C VAL A 142 15.12 20.70 -7.71
N ARG A 143 14.31 21.25 -6.86
CA ARG A 143 14.09 20.79 -5.49
C ARG A 143 12.59 20.68 -5.26
N GLU A 144 12.15 19.51 -4.84
CA GLU A 144 10.77 19.26 -4.48
C GLU A 144 10.70 18.76 -3.04
N SER A 145 9.73 19.24 -2.29
CA SER A 145 9.38 18.71 -0.97
C SER A 145 7.87 18.69 -0.82
N ASN A 146 7.34 17.64 -0.21
CA ASN A 146 5.91 17.44 -0.12
C ASN A 146 5.49 16.88 1.23
N LEU A 147 4.23 17.17 1.61
CA LEU A 147 3.51 16.54 2.70
C LEU A 147 2.10 16.18 2.22
N VAL A 148 1.57 15.05 2.69
CA VAL A 148 0.19 14.64 2.47
C VAL A 148 -0.37 14.02 3.73
N PHE A 149 -1.59 14.42 4.10
CA PHE A 149 -2.31 13.87 5.24
C PHE A 149 -3.67 13.38 4.79
N ILE A 150 -4.04 12.18 5.22
CA ILE A 150 -5.33 11.58 4.90
C ILE A 150 -5.97 11.12 6.21
N LYS A 151 -7.23 11.48 6.40
CA LYS A 151 -8.08 10.94 7.46
C LYS A 151 -9.28 10.28 6.80
N GLU A 152 -9.35 8.97 6.87
CA GLU A 152 -10.49 8.19 6.42
C GLU A 152 -11.30 7.74 7.63
N LYS A 153 -12.61 8.00 7.62
CA LYS A 153 -13.56 7.45 8.57
C LYS A 153 -14.53 6.52 7.85
N ARG A 154 -14.63 5.29 8.32
CA ARG A 154 -15.41 4.23 7.69
C ARG A 154 -16.36 3.57 8.68
N TRP A 155 -17.62 3.44 8.29
CA TRP A 155 -18.63 2.61 8.95
C TRP A 155 -18.97 1.44 8.04
N PHE A 156 -19.05 0.26 8.60
CA PHE A 156 -19.33 -0.95 7.87
C PHE A 156 -20.36 -1.81 8.61
N VAL A 157 -21.29 -2.41 7.84
CA VAL A 157 -22.23 -3.45 8.30
C VAL A 157 -22.37 -4.53 7.24
N ASN A 158 -22.70 -5.75 7.68
CA ASN A 158 -23.07 -6.84 6.78
C ASN A 158 -24.26 -7.65 7.32
N SER A 159 -24.81 -8.52 6.48
CA SER A 159 -25.92 -9.40 6.84
C SER A 159 -25.56 -10.53 7.81
N ASP A 160 -24.27 -10.81 8.01
CA ASP A 160 -23.78 -11.76 9.03
C ASP A 160 -23.76 -11.17 10.44
N GLY A 161 -23.98 -9.85 10.60
CA GLY A 161 -24.04 -9.15 11.87
C GLY A 161 -22.77 -8.35 12.23
N ALA A 162 -21.86 -8.16 11.28
CA ALA A 162 -20.74 -7.23 11.49
C ALA A 162 -21.22 -5.79 11.60
N ARG A 163 -20.57 -5.05 12.49
CA ARG A 163 -20.84 -3.63 12.76
C ARG A 163 -19.56 -2.99 13.28
N THR A 164 -18.78 -2.40 12.38
CA THR A 164 -17.47 -1.82 12.70
C THR A 164 -17.40 -0.34 12.33
N GLU A 165 -16.54 0.38 13.03
CA GLU A 165 -16.17 1.77 12.74
C GLU A 165 -14.66 1.89 12.77
N GLN A 166 -14.07 2.58 11.79
CA GLN A 166 -12.63 2.79 11.74
C GLN A 166 -12.33 4.25 11.42
N THR A 167 -11.30 4.79 12.09
CA THR A 167 -10.67 6.05 11.71
C THR A 167 -9.20 5.76 11.42
N ILE A 168 -8.81 5.88 10.16
CA ILE A 168 -7.44 5.68 9.72
C ILE A 168 -6.84 7.05 9.42
N ILE A 169 -5.68 7.33 9.99
CA ILE A 169 -4.92 8.55 9.76
C ILE A 169 -3.60 8.16 9.14
N GLU A 170 -3.31 8.77 7.99
CA GLU A 170 -2.08 8.56 7.25
C GLU A 170 -1.33 9.87 7.12
N THR A 171 -0.02 9.79 7.31
CA THR A 171 0.93 10.87 7.09
C THR A 171 1.93 10.44 6.04
N GLY A 172 2.06 11.23 4.99
CA GLY A 172 3.04 11.06 3.93
C GLY A 172 3.89 12.29 3.72
N GLY A 173 5.11 12.10 3.23
CA GLY A 173 5.99 13.21 2.91
C GLY A 173 7.37 12.77 2.44
N GLY A 174 8.13 13.74 1.94
CA GLY A 174 9.49 13.55 1.49
C GLY A 174 10.00 14.67 0.61
N MET A 175 11.16 14.44 0.01
CA MET A 175 11.84 15.41 -0.84
C MET A 175 12.64 14.75 -1.95
N VAL A 176 12.90 15.53 -3.01
CA VAL A 176 13.69 15.12 -4.18
C VAL A 176 14.60 16.26 -4.58
N ALA A 177 15.89 15.96 -4.71
CA ALA A 177 16.88 16.86 -5.29
C ALA A 177 17.29 16.36 -6.67
N THR A 178 17.17 17.21 -7.70
CA THR A 178 17.62 16.93 -9.06
C THR A 178 18.78 17.84 -9.42
N ALA A 179 19.93 17.24 -9.68
CA ALA A 179 21.14 17.91 -10.15
C ALA A 179 21.25 17.81 -11.67
N VAL A 180 21.74 18.87 -12.31
CA VAL A 180 21.94 18.96 -13.76
C VAL A 180 23.36 19.40 -14.04
N GLY A 181 24.09 18.61 -14.82
CA GLY A 181 25.45 18.87 -15.29
C GLY A 181 25.55 18.78 -16.81
N GLU A 182 26.76 18.75 -17.37
CA GLU A 182 27.01 18.65 -18.81
C GLU A 182 26.54 17.29 -19.35
N GLY A 183 25.31 17.27 -19.90
CA GLY A 183 24.71 16.07 -20.53
C GLY A 183 24.14 15.03 -19.58
N GLU A 184 24.16 15.27 -18.25
CA GLU A 184 23.64 14.34 -17.23
C GLU A 184 22.59 15.02 -16.35
N VAL A 185 21.59 14.24 -15.93
CA VAL A 185 20.57 14.62 -14.94
C VAL A 185 20.47 13.49 -13.92
N GLN A 186 20.71 13.83 -12.67
CA GLN A 186 20.69 12.86 -11.58
C GLN A 186 19.76 13.30 -10.44
N THR A 187 19.14 12.34 -9.81
CA THR A 187 18.11 12.58 -8.79
C THR A 187 18.40 11.77 -7.55
N ARG A 188 18.16 12.35 -6.39
CA ARG A 188 18.10 11.66 -5.09
C ARG A 188 16.81 11.97 -4.37
N SER A 189 16.22 10.93 -3.82
CA SER A 189 14.95 10.98 -3.08
C SER A 189 15.16 10.64 -1.62
N TYR A 190 14.30 11.18 -0.74
CA TYR A 190 14.29 10.89 0.69
C TYR A 190 12.87 11.11 1.27
N PRO A 191 12.39 10.29 2.24
CA PRO A 191 13.06 9.14 2.90
C PRO A 191 13.14 7.89 2.05
N THR A 192 12.29 7.74 1.04
CA THR A 192 12.31 6.61 0.12
C THR A 192 12.18 7.06 -1.33
N SER A 193 12.00 6.13 -2.25
CA SER A 193 11.82 6.35 -3.68
C SER A 193 10.81 7.44 -3.99
N PHE A 194 11.09 8.25 -4.99
CA PHE A 194 10.22 9.33 -5.46
C PHE A 194 9.94 10.42 -4.41
N GLY A 195 10.78 10.54 -3.38
CA GLY A 195 10.63 11.53 -2.32
C GLY A 195 9.33 11.36 -1.53
N ARG A 196 8.93 10.13 -1.25
CA ARG A 196 7.71 9.85 -0.49
C ARG A 196 7.87 8.64 0.42
N GLN A 197 7.53 8.83 1.69
CA GLN A 197 7.17 7.78 2.63
C GLN A 197 5.75 8.03 3.09
N GLN A 198 4.98 6.98 3.39
CA GLN A 198 3.63 7.11 3.92
C GLN A 198 3.38 6.04 4.99
N LEU A 199 2.86 6.47 6.13
CA LEU A 199 2.63 5.65 7.32
C LEU A 199 1.23 5.89 7.86
N THR A 200 0.65 4.89 8.54
CA THR A 200 -0.49 5.13 9.45
C THR A 200 0.05 5.69 10.76
N ALA A 201 0.22 7.01 10.80
CA ALA A 201 0.80 7.76 11.92
C ALA A 201 0.29 9.21 11.89
N GLY A 202 0.59 9.98 12.95
CA GLY A 202 0.34 11.41 13.01
C GLY A 202 1.53 12.24 12.54
N TRP A 203 1.57 13.52 12.98
CA TRP A 203 2.63 14.45 12.65
C TRP A 203 4.01 14.00 13.13
N GLU A 204 4.09 13.16 14.15
CA GLU A 204 5.33 12.56 14.66
C GLU A 204 6.13 11.84 13.55
N ALA A 205 5.49 11.37 12.48
CA ALA A 205 6.19 10.79 11.33
C ALA A 205 7.02 11.82 10.57
N VAL A 206 6.48 13.05 10.38
CA VAL A 206 7.21 14.16 9.75
C VAL A 206 8.43 14.56 10.59
N GLU A 207 8.26 14.62 11.91
CA GLU A 207 9.36 14.93 12.84
C GLU A 207 10.45 13.84 12.79
N GLN A 208 10.06 12.58 12.73
CA GLN A 208 10.99 11.44 12.65
C GLN A 208 11.79 11.43 11.34
N TRP A 209 11.18 11.79 10.22
CA TRP A 209 11.91 11.86 8.93
C TRP A 209 12.95 12.96 8.91
N ASP A 210 12.76 14.02 9.66
CA ASP A 210 13.69 15.16 9.70
C ASP A 210 14.14 15.59 8.30
N LEU A 211 13.18 15.97 7.46
CA LEU A 211 13.45 16.41 6.08
C LEU A 211 14.51 17.53 6.04
N PRO A 212 14.43 18.58 6.90
CA PRO A 212 15.44 19.63 6.92
C PRO A 212 16.85 19.13 7.25
N GLY A 213 16.99 18.20 8.22
CA GLY A 213 18.28 17.68 8.64
C GLY A 213 18.96 16.80 7.57
N ASN A 214 18.17 16.17 6.69
CA ASN A 214 18.68 15.34 5.59
C ASN A 214 18.87 16.10 4.27
N ALA A 215 18.30 17.29 4.11
CA ALA A 215 18.18 17.98 2.82
C ALA A 215 19.53 18.27 2.14
N GLU A 216 20.52 18.77 2.89
CA GLU A 216 21.84 19.07 2.35
C GLU A 216 22.57 17.80 1.89
N ARG A 217 22.45 16.70 2.63
CA ARG A 217 23.02 15.40 2.24
C ARG A 217 22.42 14.92 0.90
N ILE A 218 21.09 14.94 0.77
CA ILE A 218 20.39 14.51 -0.45
C ILE A 218 20.76 15.39 -1.65
N GLY A 219 20.89 16.71 -1.45
CA GLY A 219 21.40 17.64 -2.47
C GLY A 219 22.82 17.28 -2.91
N ASN A 220 23.73 17.06 -1.97
CA ASN A 220 25.13 16.73 -2.26
C ASN A 220 25.25 15.36 -2.95
N GLU A 221 24.49 14.35 -2.55
CA GLU A 221 24.46 13.04 -3.21
C GLU A 221 23.98 13.17 -4.66
N SER A 222 22.91 13.93 -4.94
CA SER A 222 22.42 14.13 -6.30
C SER A 222 23.48 14.82 -7.19
N ALA A 223 24.20 15.80 -6.65
CA ALA A 223 25.29 16.49 -7.36
C ALA A 223 26.50 15.56 -7.60
N ALA A 224 26.86 14.72 -6.63
CA ALA A 224 27.96 13.77 -6.77
C ALA A 224 27.70 12.73 -7.86
N LEU A 225 26.44 12.32 -8.05
CA LEU A 225 26.04 11.38 -9.10
C LEU A 225 26.26 11.91 -10.53
N LEU A 226 26.39 13.23 -10.74
CA LEU A 226 26.70 13.80 -12.06
C LEU A 226 28.06 13.35 -12.60
N THR A 227 29.00 13.03 -11.72
CA THR A 227 30.35 12.61 -12.07
C THR A 227 30.68 11.20 -11.60
N ALA A 228 29.70 10.51 -11.01
CA ALA A 228 29.88 9.13 -10.57
C ALA A 228 30.05 8.17 -11.78
N GLU A 229 30.89 7.16 -11.60
CA GLU A 229 31.04 6.11 -12.58
C GLU A 229 29.74 5.31 -12.72
N ARG A 230 29.44 4.87 -13.93
CA ARG A 230 28.29 3.99 -14.16
C ARG A 230 28.55 2.61 -13.57
N CYS A 231 27.52 2.03 -12.94
CA CYS A 231 27.59 0.66 -12.46
C CYS A 231 28.05 -0.27 -13.59
N PRO A 232 29.11 -1.08 -13.37
CA PRO A 232 29.61 -1.98 -14.41
C PRO A 232 28.59 -3.06 -14.74
N ALA A 233 28.54 -3.46 -16.02
CA ALA A 233 27.75 -4.60 -16.44
C ALA A 233 28.42 -5.90 -15.99
N GLY A 234 27.63 -6.82 -15.43
CA GLY A 234 28.14 -8.11 -14.98
C GLY A 234 27.23 -8.78 -13.96
N THR A 235 27.72 -9.87 -13.41
CA THR A 235 27.11 -10.57 -12.27
C THR A 235 27.93 -10.24 -11.03
N SER A 236 27.26 -9.87 -9.95
CA SER A 236 27.89 -9.45 -8.69
C SER A 236 26.99 -9.78 -7.52
N ASP A 237 27.54 -9.84 -6.32
CA ASP A 237 26.74 -9.85 -5.11
C ASP A 237 26.09 -8.49 -4.89
N LEU A 238 24.82 -8.49 -4.49
CA LEU A 238 24.04 -7.28 -4.27
C LEU A 238 23.59 -7.22 -2.81
N ILE A 239 23.86 -6.09 -2.18
CA ILE A 239 23.22 -5.70 -0.93
C ILE A 239 22.22 -4.59 -1.26
N LEU A 240 20.95 -4.78 -0.92
CA LEU A 240 19.88 -3.83 -1.20
C LEU A 240 19.41 -3.19 0.10
N SER A 241 19.32 -1.86 0.13
CA SER A 241 18.67 -1.15 1.23
C SER A 241 17.19 -1.49 1.35
N GLY A 242 16.57 -1.21 2.48
CA GLY A 242 15.15 -1.49 2.69
C GLY A 242 14.25 -0.78 1.68
N ASP A 243 14.54 0.44 1.30
CA ASP A 243 13.79 1.22 0.32
C ASP A 243 14.02 0.75 -1.12
N GLN A 244 15.18 0.18 -1.43
CA GLN A 244 15.44 -0.48 -2.71
C GLN A 244 14.69 -1.82 -2.82
N VAL A 245 14.70 -2.64 -1.76
CA VAL A 245 14.08 -3.97 -1.78
C VAL A 245 12.56 -3.90 -1.62
N ALA A 246 12.02 -2.85 -1.01
CA ALA A 246 10.59 -2.73 -0.71
C ALA A 246 9.71 -2.90 -1.95
N LEU A 247 10.06 -2.24 -3.06
CA LEU A 247 9.29 -2.36 -4.30
C LEU A 247 9.45 -3.74 -4.95
N GLN A 248 10.61 -4.38 -4.82
CA GLN A 248 10.81 -5.75 -5.29
C GLN A 248 9.93 -6.72 -4.49
N VAL A 249 9.87 -6.58 -3.17
CA VAL A 249 8.95 -7.38 -2.31
C VAL A 249 7.51 -7.12 -2.70
N HIS A 250 7.12 -5.86 -2.93
CA HIS A 250 5.78 -5.48 -3.37
C HIS A 250 5.39 -6.18 -4.69
N GLU A 251 6.22 -6.07 -5.72
CA GLU A 251 5.91 -6.56 -7.06
C GLU A 251 6.11 -8.06 -7.25
N SER A 252 7.20 -8.60 -6.69
CA SER A 252 7.58 -10.00 -6.93
C SER A 252 7.15 -10.96 -5.83
N CYS A 253 6.76 -10.44 -4.65
CA CYS A 253 6.28 -11.25 -3.54
C CYS A 253 4.83 -10.91 -3.15
N GLY A 254 4.46 -9.62 -3.14
CA GLY A 254 3.15 -9.15 -2.71
C GLY A 254 2.03 -9.42 -3.74
N HIS A 255 2.16 -8.91 -4.95
CA HIS A 255 1.14 -9.11 -5.98
C HIS A 255 0.94 -10.57 -6.42
N PRO A 256 1.98 -11.42 -6.53
CA PRO A 256 1.77 -12.83 -6.89
C PRO A 256 0.93 -13.64 -5.90
N ILE A 257 0.84 -13.20 -4.66
CA ILE A 257 0.07 -13.90 -3.61
C ILE A 257 -1.36 -13.41 -3.44
N GLU A 258 -1.82 -12.43 -4.23
CA GLU A 258 -3.23 -12.03 -4.29
C GLU A 258 -4.03 -13.13 -5.00
N LEU A 259 -4.89 -13.84 -4.25
CA LEU A 259 -5.48 -15.09 -4.73
C LEU A 259 -6.50 -14.90 -5.87
N ASP A 260 -7.18 -13.76 -5.95
CA ASP A 260 -8.02 -13.39 -7.08
C ASP A 260 -7.21 -13.22 -8.38
N ARG A 261 -6.00 -12.69 -8.29
CA ARG A 261 -5.04 -12.60 -9.39
C ARG A 261 -4.56 -13.98 -9.82
N VAL A 262 -4.30 -14.89 -8.88
CA VAL A 262 -3.93 -16.29 -9.15
C VAL A 262 -5.02 -17.00 -9.95
N PHE A 263 -6.29 -16.76 -9.62
CA PHE A 263 -7.44 -17.27 -10.36
C PHE A 263 -7.78 -16.50 -11.65
N GLY A 264 -7.03 -15.46 -11.97
CA GLY A 264 -7.17 -14.71 -13.22
C GLY A 264 -8.31 -13.69 -13.23
N THR A 265 -8.89 -13.34 -12.09
CA THR A 265 -10.00 -12.37 -12.01
C THR A 265 -9.56 -10.98 -12.51
N GLU A 266 -8.31 -10.61 -12.31
CA GLU A 266 -7.72 -9.33 -12.76
C GLU A 266 -6.89 -9.43 -14.06
N ALA A 267 -6.90 -10.56 -14.75
CA ALA A 267 -5.99 -10.85 -15.86
C ALA A 267 -6.01 -9.78 -16.98
N ALA A 268 -7.17 -9.20 -17.27
CA ALA A 268 -7.31 -8.17 -18.31
C ALA A 268 -6.73 -6.80 -17.92
N TYR A 269 -6.54 -6.54 -16.63
CA TYR A 269 -6.11 -5.23 -16.12
C TYR A 269 -4.72 -5.26 -15.46
N ALA A 270 -4.45 -6.28 -14.66
CA ALA A 270 -3.29 -6.30 -13.78
C ALA A 270 -2.45 -7.58 -13.89
N GLY A 271 -2.68 -8.38 -14.93
CA GLY A 271 -1.97 -9.63 -15.16
C GLY A 271 -2.43 -10.78 -14.27
N THR A 272 -1.60 -11.80 -14.20
CA THR A 272 -1.85 -13.04 -13.43
C THR A 272 -0.74 -13.26 -12.38
N SER A 273 -0.55 -14.50 -11.94
CA SER A 273 0.51 -14.87 -11.01
C SER A 273 1.24 -16.13 -11.47
N PHE A 274 2.54 -16.18 -11.21
CA PHE A 274 3.30 -17.42 -11.35
C PHE A 274 3.09 -18.37 -10.15
N LEU A 275 2.57 -17.87 -9.02
CA LEU A 275 2.32 -18.66 -7.80
C LEU A 275 0.92 -19.33 -7.88
N THR A 276 0.81 -20.32 -8.77
CA THR A 276 -0.42 -21.12 -8.90
C THR A 276 -0.68 -21.97 -7.65
N THR A 277 -1.90 -22.45 -7.48
CA THR A 277 -2.31 -23.17 -6.25
C THR A 277 -1.55 -24.46 -5.99
N GLU A 278 -1.01 -25.11 -7.02
CA GLU A 278 -0.17 -26.30 -6.90
C GLU A 278 1.18 -26.04 -6.24
N LYS A 279 1.61 -24.78 -6.22
CA LYS A 279 2.87 -24.34 -5.60
C LYS A 279 2.77 -24.11 -4.10
N LEU A 280 1.55 -24.01 -3.56
CA LEU A 280 1.36 -23.82 -2.13
C LEU A 280 1.91 -25.01 -1.36
N GLY A 281 2.79 -24.74 -0.40
CA GLY A 281 3.46 -25.77 0.41
C GLY A 281 4.58 -26.55 -0.28
N THR A 282 4.88 -26.25 -1.56
CA THR A 282 5.91 -26.99 -2.32
C THR A 282 6.97 -26.11 -2.98
N PHE A 283 6.64 -24.86 -3.31
CA PHE A 283 7.56 -23.97 -4.00
C PHE A 283 8.55 -23.31 -3.04
N ARG A 284 9.83 -23.48 -3.31
CA ARG A 284 10.90 -22.76 -2.61
C ARG A 284 11.12 -21.39 -3.27
N TYR A 285 10.80 -20.37 -2.51
CA TYR A 285 10.89 -18.97 -2.93
C TYR A 285 12.32 -18.43 -2.84
N GLY A 286 13.08 -18.92 -1.90
CA GLY A 286 14.45 -18.50 -1.63
C GLY A 286 15.17 -19.46 -0.68
N SER A 287 16.27 -18.99 -0.11
CA SER A 287 16.99 -19.72 0.94
C SER A 287 16.14 -19.81 2.23
N GLU A 288 16.58 -20.58 3.19
CA GLU A 288 15.95 -20.72 4.52
C GLU A 288 15.94 -19.41 5.32
N GLN A 289 16.76 -18.43 4.93
CA GLN A 289 16.76 -17.10 5.55
C GLN A 289 15.55 -16.25 5.13
N VAL A 290 14.87 -16.60 4.03
CA VAL A 290 13.75 -15.82 3.49
C VAL A 290 12.47 -16.13 4.25
N ASN A 291 11.99 -15.14 5.00
CA ASN A 291 10.70 -15.16 5.67
C ASN A 291 9.91 -13.92 5.26
N LEU A 292 8.70 -14.12 4.76
CA LEU A 292 7.80 -13.04 4.35
C LEU A 292 6.49 -13.14 5.14
N THR A 293 6.05 -12.02 5.65
CA THR A 293 4.79 -11.90 6.39
C THR A 293 3.91 -10.79 5.78
N ALA A 294 2.63 -11.06 5.64
CA ALA A 294 1.61 -10.05 5.37
C ALA A 294 0.93 -9.69 6.69
N ASP A 295 1.14 -8.48 7.18
CA ASP A 295 0.78 -8.07 8.53
C ASP A 295 -0.08 -6.80 8.52
N SER A 296 -1.38 -6.95 8.76
CA SER A 296 -2.32 -5.82 8.86
C SER A 296 -2.46 -5.24 10.28
N VAL A 297 -1.69 -5.76 11.26
CA VAL A 297 -1.67 -5.24 12.63
C VAL A 297 -0.35 -4.56 13.00
N ARG A 298 0.61 -4.49 12.07
CA ARG A 298 1.92 -3.87 12.28
C ARG A 298 1.78 -2.38 12.61
N PRO A 299 2.28 -1.90 13.76
CA PRO A 299 2.19 -0.47 14.10
C PRO A 299 2.80 0.42 13.01
N SER A 300 2.12 1.51 12.71
CA SER A 300 2.51 2.52 11.72
C SER A 300 2.66 2.02 10.27
N GLY A 301 2.36 0.76 9.98
CA GLY A 301 2.37 0.25 8.61
C GLY A 301 1.22 0.84 7.79
N LEU A 302 1.47 1.23 6.54
CA LEU A 302 0.44 1.80 5.66
C LEU A 302 -0.75 0.85 5.42
N GLY A 303 -0.52 -0.46 5.44
CA GLY A 303 -1.55 -1.49 5.32
C GLY A 303 -2.14 -1.95 6.65
N THR A 304 -2.12 -1.11 7.69
CA THR A 304 -2.63 -1.44 9.03
C THR A 304 -4.04 -0.88 9.24
N PHE A 305 -4.94 -1.72 9.75
CA PHE A 305 -6.34 -1.38 9.99
C PHE A 305 -6.94 -2.32 11.06
N GLY A 306 -8.20 -2.11 11.46
CA GLY A 306 -8.91 -3.00 12.39
C GLY A 306 -9.63 -4.16 11.68
N TRP A 307 -10.30 -3.86 10.56
CA TRP A 307 -11.07 -4.82 9.74
C TRP A 307 -10.97 -4.46 8.27
N ASP A 308 -10.98 -5.48 7.42
CA ASP A 308 -11.08 -5.30 5.98
C ASP A 308 -12.50 -4.93 5.50
N ASP A 309 -12.69 -4.77 4.19
CA ASP A 309 -13.99 -4.41 3.60
C ASP A 309 -14.98 -5.58 3.45
N GLU A 310 -14.70 -6.71 4.07
CA GLU A 310 -15.64 -7.81 4.33
C GLU A 310 -15.95 -7.98 5.83
N GLY A 311 -15.37 -7.11 6.66
CA GLY A 311 -15.48 -7.15 8.12
C GLY A 311 -14.56 -8.18 8.79
N VAL A 312 -13.65 -8.80 8.05
CA VAL A 312 -12.68 -9.76 8.58
C VAL A 312 -11.65 -9.02 9.43
N PRO A 313 -11.35 -9.46 10.66
CA PRO A 313 -10.36 -8.82 11.51
C PRO A 313 -8.97 -8.80 10.88
N ALA A 314 -8.24 -7.70 11.10
CA ALA A 314 -6.84 -7.59 10.79
C ALA A 314 -6.02 -8.67 11.47
N GLN A 315 -5.02 -9.21 10.79
CA GLN A 315 -4.18 -10.29 11.29
C GLN A 315 -2.79 -10.30 10.64
N SER A 316 -1.88 -11.05 11.23
CA SER A 316 -0.55 -11.31 10.67
C SER A 316 -0.54 -12.71 10.06
N THR A 317 -0.19 -12.81 8.79
CA THR A 317 -0.22 -14.05 8.00
C THR A 317 1.15 -14.35 7.43
N PRO A 318 1.80 -15.48 7.81
CA PRO A 318 3.01 -15.94 7.16
C PRO A 318 2.76 -16.30 5.68
N ILE A 319 3.59 -15.79 4.80
CA ILE A 319 3.52 -16.01 3.34
C ILE A 319 4.64 -16.95 2.88
N VAL A 320 5.85 -16.69 3.35
CA VAL A 320 7.01 -17.57 3.15
C VAL A 320 7.64 -17.82 4.50
N ARG A 321 7.93 -19.07 4.80
CA ARG A 321 8.63 -19.49 6.01
C ARG A 321 9.82 -20.36 5.62
N GLU A 322 11.02 -19.99 6.09
CA GLU A 322 12.27 -20.69 5.79
C GLU A 322 12.41 -21.00 4.29
N GLY A 323 12.08 -19.99 3.46
CA GLY A 323 12.11 -20.09 2.00
C GLY A 323 10.95 -20.84 1.36
N LEU A 324 10.06 -21.49 2.10
CA LEU A 324 8.92 -22.23 1.55
C LEU A 324 7.68 -21.34 1.44
N PHE A 325 7.04 -21.30 0.28
CA PHE A 325 5.80 -20.59 0.04
C PHE A 325 4.62 -21.31 0.72
N ILE A 326 3.91 -20.64 1.64
CA ILE A 326 2.87 -21.24 2.49
C ILE A 326 1.55 -20.48 2.58
N GLY A 327 1.42 -19.30 1.95
CA GLY A 327 0.20 -18.51 2.14
C GLY A 327 -0.11 -17.54 1.02
N TYR A 328 -1.38 -17.18 0.91
CA TYR A 328 -1.93 -16.17 0.01
C TYR A 328 -2.60 -15.03 0.77
N LEU A 329 -2.82 -13.90 0.11
CA LEU A 329 -3.79 -12.88 0.50
C LEU A 329 -5.17 -13.28 -0.04
N MET A 330 -6.19 -13.28 0.81
CA MET A 330 -7.46 -13.92 0.47
C MET A 330 -8.67 -13.07 0.87
N SER A 331 -9.67 -13.04 -0.02
CA SER A 331 -11.03 -12.67 0.33
C SER A 331 -11.80 -13.88 0.90
N ARG A 332 -13.02 -13.68 1.39
CA ARG A 332 -13.88 -14.75 1.83
C ARG A 332 -14.20 -15.72 0.69
N GLU A 333 -14.58 -15.20 -0.47
CA GLU A 333 -14.91 -16.03 -1.65
C GLU A 333 -13.69 -16.81 -2.18
N MET A 334 -12.53 -16.17 -2.29
CA MET A 334 -11.35 -16.84 -2.88
C MET A 334 -10.75 -17.87 -1.93
N ALA A 335 -10.80 -17.64 -0.63
CA ALA A 335 -10.29 -18.58 0.36
C ALA A 335 -11.02 -19.93 0.33
N THR A 336 -12.34 -19.94 0.16
CA THR A 336 -13.13 -21.17 0.10
C THR A 336 -12.77 -22.04 -1.09
N ARG A 337 -12.32 -21.46 -2.22
CA ARG A 337 -11.88 -22.20 -3.41
C ARG A 337 -10.65 -23.09 -3.15
N ILE A 338 -9.89 -22.81 -2.12
CA ILE A 338 -8.74 -23.61 -1.71
C ILE A 338 -8.91 -24.24 -0.31
N GLY A 339 -10.15 -24.23 0.22
CA GLY A 339 -10.48 -24.84 1.51
C GLY A 339 -9.96 -24.08 2.73
N LEU A 340 -9.72 -22.79 2.61
CA LEU A 340 -9.23 -21.91 3.68
C LEU A 340 -10.28 -20.85 4.06
N ASN A 341 -9.98 -20.07 5.10
CA ASN A 341 -10.72 -18.87 5.49
C ASN A 341 -9.97 -17.60 5.08
N SER A 342 -10.70 -16.50 4.87
CA SER A 342 -10.12 -15.19 4.60
C SER A 342 -9.15 -14.76 5.70
N ASN A 343 -8.08 -14.09 5.29
CA ASN A 343 -7.12 -13.48 6.19
C ASN A 343 -7.20 -11.94 6.20
N GLY A 344 -8.36 -11.38 5.79
CA GLY A 344 -8.64 -9.96 5.97
C GLY A 344 -7.87 -9.05 5.02
N CYS A 345 -7.92 -9.33 3.72
CA CYS A 345 -7.17 -8.59 2.72
C CYS A 345 -8.05 -7.86 1.68
N MET A 346 -9.36 -7.78 1.90
CA MET A 346 -10.27 -7.08 0.99
C MET A 346 -10.27 -5.58 1.26
N ARG A 347 -9.95 -4.78 0.24
CA ARG A 347 -9.94 -3.32 0.34
C ARG A 347 -10.51 -2.67 -0.90
N ALA A 348 -11.39 -1.70 -0.71
CA ALA A 348 -11.87 -0.80 -1.75
C ALA A 348 -11.07 0.50 -1.74
N SER A 349 -10.79 1.05 -2.90
CA SER A 349 -10.10 2.34 -3.03
C SER A 349 -11.00 3.56 -2.83
N GLY A 350 -12.23 3.36 -2.33
CA GLY A 350 -13.19 4.41 -2.02
C GLY A 350 -14.61 3.85 -1.86
N TRP A 351 -15.53 4.71 -1.42
CA TRP A 351 -16.94 4.34 -1.22
C TRP A 351 -17.63 3.86 -2.51
N ASN A 352 -17.15 4.30 -3.66
CA ASN A 352 -17.72 4.04 -4.99
C ASN A 352 -17.02 2.89 -5.74
N ARG A 353 -16.25 2.05 -5.06
CA ARG A 353 -15.51 0.93 -5.64
C ARG A 353 -15.85 -0.39 -4.98
N ILE A 354 -15.85 -1.45 -5.77
CA ILE A 354 -15.93 -2.82 -5.25
C ILE A 354 -14.60 -3.14 -4.55
N PRO A 355 -14.61 -3.77 -3.35
CA PRO A 355 -13.39 -4.23 -2.73
C PRO A 355 -12.74 -5.35 -3.54
N LEU A 356 -11.43 -5.37 -3.55
CA LEU A 356 -10.57 -6.38 -4.18
C LEU A 356 -9.54 -6.85 -3.16
N ILE A 357 -8.92 -8.00 -3.41
CA ILE A 357 -7.77 -8.44 -2.60
C ILE A 357 -6.64 -7.45 -2.82
N ARG A 358 -6.08 -6.94 -1.73
CA ARG A 358 -4.95 -6.00 -1.75
C ARG A 358 -3.95 -6.36 -0.66
N MET A 359 -2.69 -6.04 -0.93
CA MET A 359 -1.63 -6.18 0.06
C MET A 359 -1.96 -5.41 1.33
N THR A 360 -1.62 -6.03 2.45
CA THR A 360 -1.39 -5.39 3.74
C THR A 360 0.09 -4.99 3.82
N ASN A 361 0.70 -4.92 4.99
CA ASN A 361 2.14 -4.70 5.06
C ASN A 361 2.87 -6.01 4.76
N VAL A 362 3.35 -6.18 3.53
CA VAL A 362 4.15 -7.35 3.14
C VAL A 362 5.61 -7.05 3.41
N SER A 363 6.18 -7.75 4.34
CA SER A 363 7.53 -7.51 4.84
C SER A 363 8.43 -8.73 4.64
N LEU A 364 9.67 -8.47 4.19
CA LEU A 364 10.78 -9.39 4.41
C LEU A 364 11.22 -9.26 5.87
N GLU A 365 11.12 -10.33 6.63
CA GLU A 365 11.46 -10.30 8.05
C GLU A 365 12.97 -10.16 8.26
N PRO A 366 13.40 -9.45 9.32
CA PRO A 366 14.82 -9.25 9.59
C PRO A 366 15.53 -10.56 9.94
N GLY A 367 16.74 -10.70 9.45
CA GLY A 367 17.68 -11.75 9.84
C GLY A 367 18.59 -11.33 11.01
N GLY A 368 19.62 -12.10 11.26
CA GLY A 368 20.58 -11.87 12.35
C GLY A 368 21.77 -10.97 11.99
N TRP A 369 21.89 -10.51 10.74
CA TRP A 369 23.02 -9.72 10.26
C TRP A 369 22.70 -8.22 10.20
N SER A 370 23.64 -7.41 10.65
CA SER A 370 23.58 -5.96 10.40
C SER A 370 24.04 -5.62 8.97
N LEU A 371 23.76 -4.41 8.49
CA LEU A 371 24.29 -3.91 7.21
C LEU A 371 25.83 -3.95 7.20
N GLN A 372 26.45 -3.61 8.33
CA GLN A 372 27.89 -3.62 8.49
C GLN A 372 28.47 -5.04 8.36
N ASP A 373 27.79 -6.05 8.93
CA ASP A 373 28.18 -7.44 8.82
C ASP A 373 28.07 -7.93 7.36
N LEU A 374 26.97 -7.58 6.67
CA LEU A 374 26.77 -7.91 5.26
C LEU A 374 27.87 -7.32 4.38
N ILE A 375 28.21 -6.05 4.57
CA ILE A 375 29.29 -5.38 3.83
C ILE A 375 30.62 -6.03 4.14
N ALA A 376 30.92 -6.31 5.42
CA ALA A 376 32.19 -6.89 5.85
C ALA A 376 32.43 -8.29 5.31
N ASP A 377 31.37 -9.08 5.12
CA ASP A 377 31.43 -10.44 4.57
C ASP A 377 31.50 -10.48 3.02
N THR A 378 31.24 -9.36 2.36
CA THR A 378 31.23 -9.27 0.89
C THR A 378 32.60 -8.91 0.36
N GLU A 379 33.27 -9.84 -0.35
CA GLU A 379 34.57 -9.61 -0.97
C GLU A 379 34.48 -8.63 -2.14
N GLN A 380 33.49 -8.86 -3.03
CA GLN A 380 33.18 -8.01 -4.18
C GLN A 380 31.66 -7.94 -4.39
N GLY A 381 31.12 -6.75 -4.38
CA GLY A 381 29.68 -6.55 -4.51
C GLY A 381 29.30 -5.10 -4.77
N ILE A 382 27.99 -4.85 -4.76
CA ILE A 382 27.41 -3.50 -4.89
C ILE A 382 26.33 -3.34 -3.83
N TYR A 383 26.41 -2.25 -3.06
CA TYR A 383 25.34 -1.79 -2.19
C TYR A 383 24.46 -0.79 -2.93
N MET A 384 23.16 -1.02 -3.02
CA MET A 384 22.21 -0.20 -3.77
C MET A 384 21.14 0.40 -2.85
N GLU A 385 20.88 1.69 -3.03
CA GLU A 385 19.86 2.42 -2.30
C GLU A 385 18.87 3.10 -3.24
N THR A 386 17.63 3.14 -2.81
CA THR A 386 16.52 3.90 -3.37
C THR A 386 16.17 3.49 -4.80
N ASN A 387 15.02 2.83 -4.93
CA ASN A 387 14.53 2.42 -6.24
C ASN A 387 14.21 3.63 -7.13
N ARG A 388 14.68 3.59 -8.37
CA ARG A 388 14.46 4.63 -9.39
C ARG A 388 13.45 4.23 -10.47
N SER A 389 13.46 2.96 -10.84
CA SER A 389 12.62 2.45 -11.92
C SER A 389 12.40 0.96 -11.77
N TRP A 390 11.33 0.46 -12.38
CA TRP A 390 11.06 -0.98 -12.40
C TRP A 390 10.34 -1.39 -13.67
N SER A 391 10.45 -2.67 -13.99
CA SER A 391 9.66 -3.35 -15.02
C SER A 391 9.43 -4.78 -14.57
N ILE A 392 8.23 -5.28 -14.78
CA ILE A 392 7.80 -6.62 -14.39
C ILE A 392 6.90 -7.20 -15.48
N ASP A 393 6.91 -8.52 -15.63
CA ASP A 393 6.00 -9.20 -16.55
C ASP A 393 4.59 -9.41 -15.94
N ASP A 394 3.62 -9.76 -16.78
CA ASP A 394 2.23 -9.97 -16.36
C ASP A 394 2.05 -11.09 -15.33
N ARG A 395 2.99 -12.03 -15.25
CA ARG A 395 3.00 -13.13 -14.27
C ARG A 395 3.74 -12.79 -12.99
N ARG A 396 4.44 -11.63 -12.92
CA ARG A 396 5.27 -11.23 -11.77
C ARG A 396 6.48 -12.13 -11.53
N TYR A 397 6.92 -12.84 -12.56
CA TYR A 397 8.03 -13.79 -12.48
C TYR A 397 9.37 -13.17 -12.87
N ASN A 398 9.39 -12.34 -13.91
CA ASN A 398 10.58 -11.63 -14.34
C ASN A 398 10.48 -10.16 -13.93
N PHE A 399 11.60 -9.58 -13.55
CA PHE A 399 11.67 -8.19 -13.11
C PHE A 399 12.99 -7.51 -13.46
N GLN A 400 12.96 -6.20 -13.50
CA GLN A 400 14.12 -5.31 -13.52
C GLN A 400 13.85 -4.17 -12.55
N PHE A 401 14.83 -3.87 -11.70
CA PHE A 401 14.79 -2.73 -10.79
C PHE A 401 16.04 -1.88 -10.98
N GLY A 402 15.86 -0.56 -11.16
CA GLY A 402 16.92 0.42 -11.18
C GLY A 402 17.07 1.08 -9.80
N THR A 403 18.25 1.57 -9.51
CA THR A 403 18.57 2.29 -8.27
C THR A 403 18.95 3.74 -8.54
N GLU A 404 18.78 4.61 -7.56
CA GLU A 404 19.26 6.00 -7.66
C GLU A 404 20.76 6.08 -7.41
N ILE A 405 21.26 5.35 -6.43
CA ILE A 405 22.68 5.35 -6.05
C ILE A 405 23.14 3.92 -5.71
N GLY A 406 24.38 3.62 -6.06
CA GLY A 406 25.06 2.40 -5.67
C GLY A 406 26.49 2.69 -5.23
N TYR A 407 27.00 1.84 -4.37
CA TYR A 407 28.37 1.90 -3.85
C TYR A 407 29.07 0.59 -4.12
N GLU A 408 30.27 0.64 -4.67
CA GLU A 408 31.11 -0.56 -4.83
C GLU A 408 31.52 -1.12 -3.46
N ILE A 409 31.48 -2.43 -3.31
CA ILE A 409 32.04 -3.13 -2.15
C ILE A 409 33.32 -3.87 -2.61
N LYS A 410 34.43 -3.61 -1.96
CA LYS A 410 35.69 -4.31 -2.15
C LYS A 410 36.33 -4.68 -0.81
N ASN A 411 36.62 -5.97 -0.65
CA ASN A 411 37.28 -6.49 0.56
C ASN A 411 36.57 -6.05 1.85
N GLY A 412 35.25 -6.18 1.89
CA GLY A 412 34.44 -5.83 3.06
C GLY A 412 34.29 -4.35 3.36
N LYS A 413 34.52 -3.46 2.38
CA LYS A 413 34.44 -2.01 2.56
C LYS A 413 33.68 -1.36 1.43
N LEU A 414 32.86 -0.34 1.76
CA LEU A 414 32.28 0.54 0.78
C LEU A 414 33.37 1.38 0.11
N GLY A 415 33.35 1.39 -1.22
CA GLY A 415 34.15 2.24 -2.07
C GLY A 415 33.39 3.47 -2.56
N ARG A 416 33.70 3.90 -3.80
CA ARG A 416 33.01 4.99 -4.49
C ARG A 416 31.71 4.52 -5.13
#